data_6731d2c31259cc02ff4859dabfa2bd4c
#
_entry.id   6731d2c31259cc02ff4859dabfa2bd4c
#
_cell.length_a   1.000
_cell.length_b   1.000
_cell.length_c   1.000
_cell.angle_alpha   90.00
_cell.angle_beta   90.00
_cell.angle_gamma   90.00
#
_symmetry.space_group_name_H-M   'P 1'
#
loop_
_entity.id
_entity.type
_entity.pdbx_description
1 polymer ?
#
loop_
_entity_poly.entity_id
_entity_poly.type
_entity_poly.pdbx_seq_one_letter_code
_entity_poly.pdbx_strand_id
1 'polypeptide(L)'
;GGTSLLHTKLSEGDSSALNRAAHNLSEWDRIKFKQTYQLPETFNLSMIIADKAISPTKSELIASIKQKNTIMDPDKRRGVKRWLEDTTLKPKEFLRLVNDGEFPDDHKIIGLTPKERELNPTPRMFSLMSHLMRVYVVVTEQMLSDHVLKMFPQITMTDTLLDLTKKMYSTVRGQSNRVKRRNKEGNWASRVICFSLDFEKWNGHMRKEMTSGVFTSLGDLFGLPELYNVTYDIFSDSYYYLADGSYVPEIVADDLTYQLPFSFTGHQGGMEGLRQKGWTIFTVCCLEVILSKYDCTYKIMGMGDNQVLQITLFTKKIGLDGHPTANGLEDIRSSLNKIFNDLVNSFTESGLPLKPLETWMSEDLYLYGKVPLWKGVPLTMDIKKLMRTFPMSNEDIMTLENALGTISSNSLAATQSSPCIWTAYVVSSIMTSLCVQDFE
;
A
#
# COMPACT_ATOMS: atom_id res chain seq x y z
N GLY A 1 14.44 1.16 32.32
CA GLY A 1 13.06 0.84 32.54
C GLY A 1 12.18 0.80 31.30
N GLY A 2 12.05 1.87 30.50
CA GLY A 2 11.11 1.96 29.39
C GLY A 2 11.41 0.99 28.24
N THR A 3 12.67 0.79 27.90
CA THR A 3 13.13 -0.11 26.86
C THR A 3 12.75 -1.58 27.11
N SER A 4 12.92 -2.05 28.35
CA SER A 4 12.57 -3.43 28.73
C SER A 4 11.06 -3.63 28.68
N LEU A 5 10.28 -2.66 29.16
CA LEU A 5 8.83 -2.72 29.13
C LEU A 5 8.30 -2.72 27.69
N LEU A 6 8.85 -1.87 26.83
CA LEU A 6 8.45 -1.81 25.42
C LEU A 6 8.76 -3.13 24.70
N HIS A 7 9.95 -3.69 24.90
CA HIS A 7 10.33 -4.99 24.31
C HIS A 7 9.37 -6.10 24.74
N THR A 8 9.04 -6.16 26.05
CA THR A 8 8.07 -7.13 26.57
C THR A 8 6.70 -6.94 25.91
N LYS A 9 6.21 -5.69 25.83
CA LYS A 9 4.92 -5.39 25.25
C LYS A 9 4.85 -5.65 23.73
N LEU A 10 5.94 -5.43 23.01
CA LEU A 10 6.04 -5.79 21.59
C LEU A 10 5.99 -7.32 21.41
N SER A 11 6.68 -8.08 22.24
CA SER A 11 6.65 -9.53 22.18
C SER A 11 5.30 -10.12 22.57
N GLU A 12 4.52 -9.43 23.39
CA GLU A 12 3.13 -9.76 23.72
C GLU A 12 2.12 -9.30 22.65
N GLY A 13 2.57 -8.56 21.62
CA GLY A 13 1.69 -8.01 20.56
C GLY A 13 0.87 -6.80 21.00
N ASP A 14 1.26 -6.11 22.05
CA ASP A 14 0.57 -4.90 22.54
C ASP A 14 0.84 -3.67 21.67
N SER A 15 -0.06 -3.37 20.73
CA SER A 15 0.02 -2.20 19.85
C SER A 15 0.04 -0.87 20.62
N SER A 16 -0.51 -0.81 21.83
CA SER A 16 -0.51 0.42 22.63
C SER A 16 0.89 0.82 23.09
N ALA A 17 1.81 -0.12 23.19
CA ALA A 17 3.19 0.15 23.55
C ALA A 17 3.93 0.90 22.44
N LEU A 18 3.71 0.53 21.18
CA LEU A 18 4.27 1.26 20.03
C LEU A 18 3.73 2.68 19.94
N ASN A 19 2.43 2.88 20.13
CA ASN A 19 1.84 4.20 20.14
C ASN A 19 2.43 5.10 21.24
N ARG A 20 2.71 4.56 22.41
CA ARG A 20 3.38 5.31 23.47
C ARG A 20 4.85 5.61 23.15
N ALA A 21 5.55 4.67 22.54
CA ALA A 21 6.94 4.86 22.15
C ALA A 21 7.10 5.84 20.99
N ALA A 22 6.17 5.88 20.04
CA ALA A 22 6.18 6.84 18.94
C ALA A 22 6.14 8.30 19.43
N HIS A 23 5.59 8.55 20.61
CA HIS A 23 5.57 9.88 21.23
C HIS A 23 6.85 10.21 22.03
N ASN A 24 7.76 9.27 22.19
CA ASN A 24 9.00 9.46 22.93
C ASN A 24 10.21 9.01 22.09
N LEU A 25 10.60 9.86 21.14
CA LEU A 25 11.71 9.61 20.21
C LEU A 25 13.02 9.28 20.91
N SER A 26 13.28 9.85 22.10
CA SER A 26 14.49 9.57 22.87
C SER A 26 14.55 8.13 23.41
N GLU A 27 13.42 7.45 23.51
CA GLU A 27 13.38 6.04 23.88
C GLU A 27 13.63 5.12 22.67
N TRP A 28 13.22 5.52 21.48
CA TRP A 28 13.49 4.77 20.26
C TRP A 28 14.99 4.58 20.01
N ASP A 29 15.79 5.62 20.21
CA ASP A 29 17.26 5.55 20.04
C ASP A 29 17.93 4.58 21.03
N ARG A 30 17.27 4.23 22.13
CA ARG A 30 17.77 3.33 23.17
C ARG A 30 17.24 1.90 23.00
N ILE A 31 16.22 1.68 22.17
CA ILE A 31 15.64 0.37 21.96
C ILE A 31 16.53 -0.40 21.00
N LYS A 32 17.31 -1.33 21.53
CA LYS A 32 17.95 -2.36 20.72
C LYS A 32 17.00 -3.55 20.66
N PHE A 33 16.31 -3.68 19.54
CA PHE A 33 15.50 -4.85 19.28
C PHE A 33 16.44 -6.05 19.09
N LYS A 34 16.30 -7.06 19.92
CA LYS A 34 16.79 -8.40 19.61
C LYS A 34 15.71 -9.12 18.83
N GLN A 35 16.08 -10.21 18.16
CA GLN A 35 15.13 -11.07 17.46
C GLN A 35 13.91 -11.35 18.36
N THR A 36 12.75 -10.84 17.96
CA THR A 36 11.50 -10.96 18.72
C THR A 36 10.61 -12.07 18.14
N TYR A 37 10.63 -12.21 16.82
CA TYR A 37 9.81 -13.16 16.09
C TYR A 37 10.65 -14.23 15.42
N GLN A 38 10.09 -15.43 15.33
CA GLN A 38 10.71 -16.54 14.61
C GLN A 38 10.50 -16.39 13.10
N LEU A 39 11.50 -16.84 12.35
CA LEU A 39 11.36 -16.98 10.91
C LEU A 39 10.36 -18.11 10.58
N PRO A 40 9.59 -18.00 9.48
CA PRO A 40 8.64 -19.03 9.11
C PRO A 40 9.33 -20.35 8.81
N GLU A 41 8.76 -21.45 9.29
CA GLU A 41 9.24 -22.81 9.03
C GLU A 41 8.82 -23.29 7.63
N THR A 42 7.62 -22.87 7.21
CA THR A 42 7.01 -23.23 5.93
C THR A 42 6.52 -22.00 5.20
N PHE A 43 6.41 -22.11 3.89
CA PHE A 43 5.78 -21.07 3.07
C PHE A 43 4.26 -21.16 3.17
N ASN A 44 3.60 -20.00 3.19
CA ASN A 44 2.15 -19.94 3.08
C ASN A 44 1.75 -20.12 1.62
N LEU A 45 1.36 -21.34 1.26
CA LEU A 45 0.99 -21.69 -0.12
C LEU A 45 -0.16 -20.87 -0.65
N SER A 46 -1.13 -20.49 0.18
CA SER A 46 -2.26 -19.68 -0.26
C SER A 46 -1.83 -18.31 -0.80
N MET A 47 -0.79 -17.72 -0.24
CA MET A 47 -0.24 -16.44 -0.70
C MET A 47 0.56 -16.60 -2.00
N ILE A 48 1.28 -17.70 -2.14
CA ILE A 48 2.05 -18.00 -3.36
C ILE A 48 1.13 -18.34 -4.53
N ILE A 49 0.09 -19.14 -4.27
CA ILE A 49 -0.91 -19.55 -5.27
C ILE A 49 -1.79 -18.38 -5.73
N ALA A 50 -2.05 -17.40 -4.85
CA ALA A 50 -2.86 -16.22 -5.18
C ALA A 50 -2.26 -15.38 -6.31
N ASP A 51 -0.95 -15.51 -6.54
CA ASP A 51 -0.25 -14.79 -7.60
C ASP A 51 0.13 -15.72 -8.76
N LYS A 52 -0.45 -15.45 -9.91
CA LYS A 52 -0.40 -16.34 -11.07
C LYS A 52 0.72 -16.01 -12.06
N ALA A 53 1.11 -14.76 -12.17
CA ALA A 53 2.06 -14.30 -13.20
C ALA A 53 3.45 -14.05 -12.61
N ILE A 54 4.46 -14.63 -13.22
CA ILE A 54 5.87 -14.42 -12.92
C ILE A 54 6.65 -14.10 -14.21
N SER A 55 7.81 -13.45 -14.05
CA SER A 55 8.79 -13.31 -15.13
C SER A 55 9.67 -14.58 -15.22
N PRO A 56 10.18 -14.94 -16.40
CA PRO A 56 11.29 -15.88 -16.51
C PRO A 56 12.53 -15.38 -15.76
N THR A 57 13.48 -16.25 -15.50
CA THR A 57 14.85 -15.85 -15.13
C THR A 57 15.59 -15.28 -16.34
N LYS A 58 16.76 -14.65 -16.13
CA LYS A 58 17.58 -14.13 -17.25
C LYS A 58 17.96 -15.24 -18.23
N SER A 59 18.43 -16.37 -17.71
CA SER A 59 18.80 -17.53 -18.51
C SER A 59 17.62 -18.15 -19.28
N GLU A 60 16.45 -18.25 -18.65
CA GLU A 60 15.21 -18.72 -19.30
C GLU A 60 14.76 -17.77 -20.41
N LEU A 61 14.85 -16.44 -20.18
CA LEU A 61 14.53 -15.45 -21.20
C LEU A 61 15.47 -15.56 -22.41
N ILE A 62 16.79 -15.61 -22.18
CA ILE A 62 17.79 -15.80 -23.21
C ILE A 62 17.53 -17.07 -24.02
N ALA A 63 17.27 -18.19 -23.34
CA ALA A 63 16.97 -19.46 -24.01
C ALA A 63 15.69 -19.37 -24.87
N SER A 64 14.65 -18.72 -24.36
CA SER A 64 13.39 -18.54 -25.08
C SER A 64 13.56 -17.69 -26.35
N ILE A 65 14.29 -16.60 -26.24
CA ILE A 65 14.59 -15.70 -27.38
C ILE A 65 15.40 -16.46 -28.45
N LYS A 66 16.44 -17.19 -28.04
CA LYS A 66 17.29 -17.98 -28.97
C LYS A 66 16.50 -19.08 -29.70
N GLN A 67 15.56 -19.73 -29.02
CA GLN A 67 14.81 -20.84 -29.61
C GLN A 67 13.65 -20.40 -30.49
N LYS A 68 12.90 -19.36 -30.10
CA LYS A 68 11.61 -19.00 -30.71
C LYS A 68 11.52 -17.54 -31.13
N ASN A 69 12.53 -16.74 -30.88
CA ASN A 69 12.48 -15.29 -31.01
C ASN A 69 11.26 -14.66 -30.30
N THR A 70 10.85 -15.23 -29.17
CA THR A 70 9.72 -14.82 -28.35
C THR A 70 10.13 -14.65 -26.91
N ILE A 71 9.41 -13.82 -26.16
CA ILE A 71 9.75 -13.52 -24.78
C ILE A 71 9.50 -14.70 -23.84
N MET A 72 8.46 -15.47 -24.03
CA MET A 72 8.15 -16.64 -23.19
C MET A 72 6.97 -17.49 -23.67
N ASP A 73 7.03 -18.76 -23.33
CA ASP A 73 5.90 -19.69 -23.43
C ASP A 73 4.86 -19.34 -22.33
N PRO A 74 3.59 -19.09 -22.67
CA PRO A 74 2.53 -18.76 -21.71
C PRO A 74 2.39 -19.77 -20.57
N ASP A 75 2.64 -21.05 -20.82
CA ASP A 75 2.56 -22.10 -19.79
C ASP A 75 3.61 -21.99 -18.69
N LYS A 76 4.73 -21.36 -18.96
CA LYS A 76 5.81 -21.15 -17.98
C LYS A 76 5.59 -19.94 -17.07
N ARG A 77 4.59 -19.09 -17.37
CA ARG A 77 4.29 -17.87 -16.58
C ARG A 77 3.56 -18.13 -15.26
N ARG A 78 3.20 -19.37 -14.96
CA ARG A 78 2.42 -19.68 -13.75
C ARG A 78 3.32 -19.96 -12.56
N GLY A 79 3.30 -19.07 -11.57
CA GLY A 79 4.05 -19.22 -10.32
C GLY A 79 3.76 -20.51 -9.58
N VAL A 80 2.51 -20.99 -9.62
CA VAL A 80 2.10 -22.28 -9.02
C VAL A 80 2.85 -23.46 -9.64
N LYS A 81 2.96 -23.51 -10.97
CA LYS A 81 3.67 -24.59 -11.67
C LYS A 81 5.14 -24.60 -11.24
N ARG A 82 5.77 -23.42 -11.24
CA ARG A 82 7.18 -23.29 -10.83
C ARG A 82 7.39 -23.69 -9.37
N TRP A 83 6.46 -23.33 -8.49
CA TRP A 83 6.49 -23.77 -7.10
C TRP A 83 6.41 -25.29 -6.94
N LEU A 84 5.58 -25.95 -7.72
CA LEU A 84 5.44 -27.40 -7.67
C LEU A 84 6.68 -28.14 -8.23
N GLU A 85 7.43 -27.50 -9.12
CA GLU A 85 8.67 -28.02 -9.69
C GLU A 85 9.86 -27.94 -8.71
N ASP A 86 9.86 -26.95 -7.80
CA ASP A 86 10.92 -26.76 -6.81
C ASP A 86 10.33 -26.75 -5.38
N THR A 87 10.29 -27.93 -4.76
CA THR A 87 9.83 -28.12 -3.40
C THR A 87 10.97 -28.13 -2.37
N THR A 88 12.22 -27.88 -2.77
CA THR A 88 13.40 -27.98 -1.92
C THR A 88 13.71 -26.71 -1.14
N LEU A 89 13.12 -25.59 -1.55
CA LEU A 89 13.37 -24.27 -0.96
C LEU A 89 12.89 -24.20 0.50
N LYS A 90 13.79 -23.91 1.42
CA LYS A 90 13.48 -23.75 2.84
C LYS A 90 13.44 -22.27 3.22
N PRO A 91 12.33 -21.77 3.81
CA PRO A 91 12.16 -20.36 4.11
C PRO A 91 13.29 -19.74 4.91
N LYS A 92 13.69 -20.38 6.01
CA LYS A 92 14.74 -19.86 6.92
C LYS A 92 16.10 -19.70 6.23
N GLU A 93 16.51 -20.71 5.48
CA GLU A 93 17.78 -20.71 4.77
C GLU A 93 17.78 -19.64 3.68
N PHE A 94 16.69 -19.57 2.91
CA PHE A 94 16.52 -18.59 1.85
C PHE A 94 16.52 -17.14 2.37
N LEU A 95 15.78 -16.84 3.45
CA LEU A 95 15.74 -15.48 4.01
C LEU A 95 17.10 -15.06 4.59
N ARG A 96 17.91 -15.97 5.12
CA ARG A 96 19.28 -15.68 5.55
C ARG A 96 20.19 -15.36 4.39
N LEU A 97 20.16 -16.16 3.32
CA LEU A 97 20.90 -15.87 2.09
C LEU A 97 20.58 -14.47 1.54
N VAL A 98 19.28 -14.14 1.51
CA VAL A 98 18.85 -12.81 1.06
C VAL A 98 19.35 -11.71 1.99
N ASN A 99 19.26 -11.89 3.32
CA ASN A 99 19.79 -10.92 4.28
C ASN A 99 21.28 -10.66 4.10
N ASP A 100 22.03 -11.70 3.75
CA ASP A 100 23.48 -11.65 3.55
C ASP A 100 23.88 -11.11 2.17
N GLY A 101 22.89 -10.68 1.36
CA GLY A 101 23.10 -10.12 0.03
C GLY A 101 23.33 -11.16 -1.08
N GLU A 102 23.15 -12.43 -0.78
CA GLU A 102 23.39 -13.55 -1.70
C GLU A 102 22.16 -13.92 -2.56
N PHE A 103 21.37 -12.91 -2.98
CA PHE A 103 20.23 -13.14 -3.86
C PHE A 103 20.72 -13.51 -5.27
N PRO A 104 20.20 -14.62 -5.90
CA PRO A 104 20.73 -15.11 -7.17
C PRO A 104 20.53 -14.11 -8.32
N ASP A 105 21.63 -13.79 -9.04
CA ASP A 105 21.64 -12.81 -10.13
C ASP A 105 20.75 -13.20 -11.30
N ASP A 106 20.60 -14.49 -11.58
CA ASP A 106 19.68 -14.98 -12.62
C ASP A 106 18.22 -14.61 -12.35
N HIS A 107 17.86 -14.42 -11.09
CA HIS A 107 16.53 -14.00 -10.65
C HIS A 107 16.35 -12.49 -10.51
N LYS A 108 17.40 -11.68 -10.71
CA LYS A 108 17.31 -10.20 -10.73
C LYS A 108 16.78 -9.71 -12.08
N ILE A 109 15.50 -10.00 -12.35
CA ILE A 109 14.82 -9.63 -13.59
C ILE A 109 13.34 -9.34 -13.31
N ILE A 110 12.84 -8.27 -13.93
CA ILE A 110 11.46 -7.79 -13.77
C ILE A 110 10.87 -7.48 -15.15
N GLY A 111 9.80 -8.17 -15.48
CA GLY A 111 8.99 -7.89 -16.66
C GLY A 111 7.96 -6.80 -16.35
N LEU A 112 7.87 -5.79 -17.20
CA LEU A 112 6.89 -4.71 -17.07
C LEU A 112 5.72 -4.97 -18.01
N THR A 113 4.50 -4.93 -17.48
CA THR A 113 3.26 -5.02 -18.26
C THR A 113 2.37 -3.82 -17.97
N PRO A 114 1.72 -3.22 -18.98
CA PRO A 114 0.80 -2.13 -18.75
C PRO A 114 -0.42 -2.60 -17.94
N LYS A 115 -0.86 -1.77 -17.01
CA LYS A 115 -2.08 -2.03 -16.25
C LYS A 115 -3.29 -1.83 -17.16
N GLU A 116 -4.07 -2.87 -17.29
CA GLU A 116 -5.27 -2.86 -18.12
C GLU A 116 -6.36 -1.91 -17.60
N ARG A 117 -7.19 -1.42 -18.50
CA ARG A 117 -8.38 -0.61 -18.21
C ARG A 117 -8.08 0.68 -17.42
N GLU A 118 -6.94 1.30 -17.64
CA GLU A 118 -6.71 2.65 -17.17
C GLU A 118 -7.18 3.67 -18.21
N LEU A 119 -7.98 4.63 -17.77
CA LEU A 119 -8.44 5.76 -18.59
C LEU A 119 -7.35 6.84 -18.76
N ASN A 120 -6.12 6.52 -18.42
CA ASN A 120 -5.00 7.42 -18.50
C ASN A 120 -4.19 7.13 -19.78
N PRO A 121 -3.83 8.13 -20.59
CA PRO A 121 -3.00 7.92 -21.78
C PRO A 121 -1.63 7.32 -21.48
N THR A 122 -1.12 7.50 -20.26
CA THR A 122 0.11 6.85 -19.80
C THR A 122 -0.26 5.76 -18.79
N PRO A 123 -0.23 4.46 -19.18
CA PRO A 123 -0.61 3.39 -18.28
C PRO A 123 0.42 3.23 -17.15
N ARG A 124 -0.07 2.85 -15.97
CA ARG A 124 0.81 2.38 -14.90
C ARG A 124 1.33 0.99 -15.27
N MET A 125 2.58 0.70 -14.88
CA MET A 125 3.20 -0.58 -15.19
C MET A 125 3.11 -1.52 -13.98
N PHE A 126 2.68 -2.76 -14.21
CA PHE A 126 2.83 -3.84 -13.26
C PHE A 126 4.18 -4.52 -13.42
N SER A 127 4.72 -4.98 -12.31
CA SER A 127 6.01 -5.65 -12.22
C SER A 127 5.82 -7.14 -12.05
N LEU A 128 6.19 -7.90 -13.07
CA LEU A 128 6.27 -9.36 -13.03
C LEU A 128 7.65 -9.75 -12.52
N MET A 129 7.72 -10.28 -11.32
CA MET A 129 8.97 -10.73 -10.71
C MET A 129 9.30 -12.16 -11.11
N SER A 130 10.59 -12.50 -11.14
CA SER A 130 11.03 -13.90 -11.20
C SER A 130 10.54 -14.70 -9.98
N HIS A 131 10.55 -16.02 -10.07
CA HIS A 131 10.02 -16.88 -9.02
C HIS A 131 10.60 -16.61 -7.63
N LEU A 132 11.93 -16.62 -7.47
CA LEU A 132 12.55 -16.38 -6.17
C LEU A 132 12.35 -14.96 -5.66
N MET A 133 12.38 -13.96 -6.55
CA MET A 133 12.06 -12.59 -6.16
C MET A 133 10.63 -12.47 -5.64
N ARG A 134 9.70 -13.16 -6.29
CA ARG A 134 8.30 -13.23 -5.85
C ARG A 134 8.17 -13.88 -4.47
N VAL A 135 8.81 -15.04 -4.28
CA VAL A 135 8.84 -15.74 -2.98
C VAL A 135 9.38 -14.82 -1.88
N TYR A 136 10.51 -14.15 -2.14
CA TYR A 136 11.10 -13.20 -1.20
C TYR A 136 10.13 -12.11 -0.79
N VAL A 137 9.51 -11.41 -1.75
CA VAL A 137 8.56 -10.32 -1.45
C VAL A 137 7.33 -10.87 -0.71
N VAL A 138 6.73 -11.95 -1.18
CA VAL A 138 5.53 -12.53 -0.55
C VAL A 138 5.79 -12.94 0.89
N VAL A 139 6.87 -13.67 1.15
CA VAL A 139 7.18 -14.16 2.51
C VAL A 139 7.48 -13.01 3.46
N THR A 140 8.30 -12.06 3.05
CA THR A 140 8.66 -10.93 3.93
C THR A 140 7.48 -9.99 4.18
N GLU A 141 6.61 -9.75 3.20
CA GLU A 141 5.34 -9.03 3.39
C GLU A 141 4.37 -9.79 4.30
N GLN A 142 4.33 -11.13 4.20
CA GLN A 142 3.53 -11.97 5.10
C GLN A 142 4.03 -11.87 6.55
N MET A 143 5.34 -11.90 6.77
CA MET A 143 5.94 -11.73 8.11
C MET A 143 5.49 -10.40 8.74
N LEU A 144 5.45 -9.31 7.95
CA LEU A 144 4.92 -8.03 8.43
C LEU A 144 3.43 -8.13 8.79
N SER A 145 2.62 -8.79 7.97
CA SER A 145 1.19 -8.97 8.24
C SER A 145 0.92 -9.75 9.51
N ASP A 146 1.65 -10.84 9.71
CA ASP A 146 1.37 -11.76 10.81
C ASP A 146 1.81 -11.21 12.16
N HIS A 147 2.86 -10.40 12.18
CA HIS A 147 3.50 -9.96 13.41
C HIS A 147 3.45 -8.46 13.61
N VAL A 148 3.85 -7.66 12.62
CA VAL A 148 4.12 -6.23 12.80
C VAL A 148 2.87 -5.38 12.62
N LEU A 149 2.07 -5.60 11.57
CA LEU A 149 0.89 -4.75 11.27
C LEU A 149 -0.15 -4.78 12.39
N LYS A 150 -0.22 -5.85 13.14
CA LYS A 150 -1.11 -5.96 14.32
C LYS A 150 -0.81 -4.93 15.40
N MET A 151 0.42 -4.42 15.43
CA MET A 151 0.88 -3.39 16.37
C MET A 151 0.59 -1.97 15.87
N PHE A 152 0.18 -1.81 14.61
CA PHE A 152 -0.16 -0.53 13.98
C PHE A 152 -1.66 -0.44 13.67
N PRO A 153 -2.50 -0.08 14.65
CA PRO A 153 -3.95 0.03 14.43
C PRO A 153 -4.34 1.08 13.38
N GLN A 154 -3.41 1.98 13.03
CA GLN A 154 -3.54 2.97 11.98
C GLN A 154 -3.55 2.35 10.57
N ILE A 155 -2.89 1.19 10.41
CA ILE A 155 -2.76 0.52 9.11
C ILE A 155 -3.93 -0.44 8.93
N THR A 156 -4.61 -0.32 7.79
CA THR A 156 -5.85 -1.05 7.53
C THR A 156 -5.72 -2.18 6.51
N MET A 157 -4.49 -2.47 6.06
CA MET A 157 -4.21 -3.43 4.97
C MET A 157 -4.63 -4.87 5.28
N THR A 158 -4.74 -5.21 6.56
CA THR A 158 -5.15 -6.55 7.03
C THR A 158 -6.52 -6.56 7.68
N ASP A 159 -7.22 -5.43 7.71
CA ASP A 159 -8.53 -5.31 8.32
C ASP A 159 -9.59 -6.02 7.46
N THR A 160 -10.54 -6.65 8.13
CA THR A 160 -11.78 -7.09 7.48
C THR A 160 -12.61 -5.87 7.07
N LEU A 161 -13.54 -6.05 6.13
CA LEU A 161 -14.44 -4.96 5.74
C LEU A 161 -15.21 -4.38 6.95
N LEU A 162 -15.60 -5.24 7.89
CA LEU A 162 -16.28 -4.83 9.11
C LEU A 162 -15.37 -3.99 10.02
N ASP A 163 -14.11 -4.40 10.21
CA ASP A 163 -13.17 -3.68 11.05
C ASP A 163 -12.76 -2.35 10.42
N LEU A 164 -12.55 -2.34 9.11
CA LEU A 164 -12.34 -1.11 8.34
C LEU A 164 -13.51 -0.13 8.53
N THR A 165 -14.74 -0.60 8.36
CA THR A 165 -15.94 0.21 8.54
C THR A 165 -16.03 0.76 9.97
N LYS A 166 -15.79 -0.07 11.00
CA LYS A 166 -15.76 0.38 12.40
C LYS A 166 -14.69 1.46 12.64
N LYS A 167 -13.48 1.27 12.09
CA LYS A 167 -12.40 2.26 12.18
C LYS A 167 -12.78 3.58 11.50
N MET A 168 -13.35 3.55 10.30
CA MET A 168 -13.82 4.74 9.59
C MET A 168 -14.85 5.51 10.42
N TYR A 169 -15.89 4.85 10.90
CA TYR A 169 -16.90 5.50 11.73
C TYR A 169 -16.34 6.03 13.06
N SER A 170 -15.43 5.29 13.69
CA SER A 170 -14.78 5.75 14.92
C SER A 170 -13.90 6.99 14.68
N THR A 171 -13.34 7.10 13.48
CA THR A 171 -12.52 8.24 13.08
C THR A 171 -13.39 9.47 12.84
N VAL A 172 -14.51 9.33 12.12
CA VAL A 172 -15.41 10.43 11.79
C VAL A 172 -16.16 10.97 13.02
N ARG A 173 -16.55 10.10 13.95
CA ARG A 173 -17.31 10.49 15.16
C ARG A 173 -16.49 11.34 16.16
N GLY A 174 -15.22 11.54 15.90
CA GLY A 174 -14.35 12.31 16.75
C GLY A 174 -13.92 11.57 18.02
N GLN A 175 -13.03 12.18 18.76
CA GLN A 175 -12.41 11.56 19.94
C GLN A 175 -13.16 11.91 21.20
N SER A 176 -14.38 11.42 21.33
CA SER A 176 -15.26 11.72 22.45
C SER A 176 -14.60 11.55 23.84
N ASN A 177 -13.73 10.57 24.00
CA ASN A 177 -13.08 10.32 25.31
C ASN A 177 -12.01 11.34 25.68
N ARG A 178 -11.23 11.83 24.72
CA ARG A 178 -10.21 12.88 24.97
C ARG A 178 -10.82 14.27 25.04
N VAL A 179 -11.86 14.53 24.27
CA VAL A 179 -12.67 15.76 24.38
C VAL A 179 -13.30 15.85 25.77
N LYS A 180 -13.88 14.74 26.29
CA LYS A 180 -14.42 14.69 27.65
C LYS A 180 -13.36 14.93 28.73
N ARG A 181 -12.12 14.48 28.54
CA ARG A 181 -11.03 14.70 29.48
C ARG A 181 -10.63 16.18 29.56
N ARG A 182 -10.47 16.85 28.41
CA ARG A 182 -10.18 18.28 28.35
C ARG A 182 -11.36 19.15 28.83
N ASN A 183 -12.57 18.76 28.51
CA ASN A 183 -13.77 19.45 29.03
C ASN A 183 -13.91 19.35 30.56
N LYS A 184 -13.33 18.33 31.20
CA LYS A 184 -13.26 18.24 32.66
C LYS A 184 -12.19 19.16 33.29
N GLU A 185 -11.14 19.48 32.52
CA GLU A 185 -10.04 20.36 32.95
C GLU A 185 -10.32 21.86 32.67
N GLY A 186 -11.47 22.19 32.09
CA GLY A 186 -11.88 23.54 31.77
C GLY A 186 -12.85 23.59 30.58
N ASN A 187 -13.44 24.75 30.35
CA ASN A 187 -14.30 24.99 29.20
C ASN A 187 -13.45 25.15 27.94
N TRP A 188 -13.42 24.12 27.09
CA TRP A 188 -12.73 24.12 25.82
C TRP A 188 -13.71 23.80 24.70
N ALA A 189 -13.63 24.53 23.60
CA ALA A 189 -14.27 24.13 22.36
C ALA A 189 -13.27 23.43 21.44
N SER A 190 -13.76 22.55 20.59
CA SER A 190 -12.93 21.80 19.64
C SER A 190 -13.48 21.87 18.22
N ARG A 191 -12.59 21.71 17.24
CA ARG A 191 -12.92 21.45 15.85
C ARG A 191 -12.18 20.21 15.38
N VAL A 192 -12.89 19.38 14.63
CA VAL A 192 -12.39 18.13 14.05
C VAL A 192 -12.26 18.34 12.55
N ILE A 193 -11.06 18.16 12.04
CA ILE A 193 -10.75 18.35 10.62
C ILE A 193 -10.12 17.08 10.08
N CYS A 194 -10.59 16.66 8.92
CA CYS A 194 -10.04 15.54 8.17
C CYS A 194 -9.10 16.04 7.08
N PHE A 195 -7.92 15.45 6.99
CA PHE A 195 -6.94 15.66 5.93
C PHE A 195 -6.92 14.42 5.06
N SER A 196 -7.08 14.58 3.76
CA SER A 196 -6.80 13.56 2.77
C SER A 196 -5.46 13.88 2.13
N LEU A 197 -4.49 12.99 2.29
CA LEU A 197 -3.14 13.15 1.75
C LEU A 197 -3.01 12.33 0.49
N ASP A 198 -2.59 12.96 -0.60
CA ASP A 198 -2.23 12.28 -1.85
C ASP A 198 -0.76 12.52 -2.17
N PHE A 199 -0.01 11.45 -2.41
CA PHE A 199 1.42 11.49 -2.67
C PHE A 199 1.72 11.46 -4.16
N GLU A 200 2.72 12.19 -4.58
CA GLU A 200 3.21 12.09 -5.94
C GLU A 200 4.03 10.81 -6.14
N LYS A 201 3.58 9.91 -7.03
CA LYS A 201 4.28 8.66 -7.38
C LYS A 201 4.86 7.93 -6.14
N TRP A 202 4.04 7.74 -5.12
CA TRP A 202 4.43 7.26 -3.78
C TRP A 202 5.42 6.09 -3.81
N ASN A 203 5.14 5.03 -4.59
CA ASN A 203 6.04 3.88 -4.70
C ASN A 203 7.40 4.29 -5.31
N GLY A 204 7.37 5.07 -6.39
CA GLY A 204 8.57 5.49 -7.11
C GLY A 204 9.51 6.39 -6.29
N HIS A 205 8.98 7.11 -5.30
CA HIS A 205 9.75 7.95 -4.41
C HIS A 205 10.30 7.23 -3.16
N MET A 206 9.92 5.97 -2.93
CA MET A 206 10.51 5.17 -1.84
C MET A 206 11.96 4.85 -2.14
N ARG A 207 12.89 5.44 -1.40
CA ARG A 207 14.33 5.31 -1.54
C ARG A 207 14.95 4.62 -0.34
N LYS A 208 16.09 3.93 -0.55
CA LYS A 208 16.83 3.23 0.51
C LYS A 208 17.22 4.18 1.62
N GLU A 209 17.78 5.35 1.27
CA GLU A 209 18.26 6.36 2.20
C GLU A 209 17.18 6.85 3.15
N MET A 210 15.97 6.98 2.67
CA MET A 210 14.82 7.45 3.44
C MET A 210 14.25 6.36 4.36
N THR A 211 14.18 5.12 3.88
CA THR A 211 13.45 4.04 4.56
C THR A 211 14.33 3.11 5.38
N SER A 212 15.67 3.14 5.17
CA SER A 212 16.59 2.16 5.74
C SER A 212 16.53 2.02 7.26
N GLY A 213 16.39 3.12 7.99
CA GLY A 213 16.28 3.06 9.46
C GLY A 213 15.07 2.27 9.94
N VAL A 214 13.91 2.45 9.28
CA VAL A 214 12.70 1.66 9.58
C VAL A 214 12.87 0.22 9.14
N PHE A 215 13.42 -0.02 7.94
CA PHE A 215 13.59 -1.35 7.38
C PHE A 215 14.60 -2.19 8.17
N THR A 216 15.70 -1.60 8.65
CA THR A 216 16.63 -2.27 9.57
C THR A 216 15.91 -2.65 10.87
N SER A 217 15.12 -1.73 11.45
CA SER A 217 14.35 -2.03 12.67
C SER A 217 13.34 -3.15 12.46
N LEU A 218 12.69 -3.22 11.29
CA LEU A 218 11.79 -4.32 10.93
C LEU A 218 12.56 -5.64 10.79
N GLY A 219 13.73 -5.61 10.17
CA GLY A 219 14.62 -6.78 10.04
C GLY A 219 15.13 -7.29 11.39
N ASP A 220 15.50 -6.39 12.29
CA ASP A 220 15.95 -6.72 13.65
C ASP A 220 14.90 -7.51 14.45
N LEU A 221 13.61 -7.24 14.25
CA LEU A 221 12.54 -8.00 14.88
C LEU A 221 12.61 -9.51 14.55
N PHE A 222 13.17 -9.85 13.40
CA PHE A 222 13.33 -11.23 12.91
C PHE A 222 14.78 -11.73 12.98
N GLY A 223 15.71 -10.91 13.50
CA GLY A 223 17.14 -11.23 13.59
C GLY A 223 17.88 -11.15 12.25
N LEU A 224 17.32 -10.46 11.25
CA LEU A 224 17.84 -10.27 9.90
C LEU A 224 17.79 -8.78 9.51
N PRO A 225 18.75 -7.95 9.98
CA PRO A 225 18.67 -6.48 9.88
C PRO A 225 18.63 -5.95 8.44
N GLU A 226 19.26 -6.64 7.49
CA GLU A 226 19.30 -6.20 6.08
C GLU A 226 18.15 -6.77 5.22
N LEU A 227 17.36 -7.69 5.77
CA LEU A 227 16.35 -8.44 5.03
C LEU A 227 15.41 -7.57 4.17
N TYR A 228 15.00 -6.41 4.67
CA TYR A 228 14.12 -5.49 3.95
C TYR A 228 14.89 -4.49 3.08
N ASN A 229 16.09 -4.08 3.51
CA ASN A 229 16.94 -3.14 2.79
C ASN A 229 17.45 -3.70 1.45
N VAL A 230 17.75 -5.00 1.41
CA VAL A 230 18.19 -5.72 0.19
C VAL A 230 17.19 -5.58 -0.95
N THR A 231 15.93 -5.26 -0.69
CA THR A 231 14.92 -4.98 -1.73
C THR A 231 15.41 -3.92 -2.73
N TYR A 232 16.02 -2.85 -2.25
CA TYR A 232 16.50 -1.77 -3.11
C TYR A 232 17.70 -2.18 -3.96
N ASP A 233 18.60 -2.99 -3.39
CA ASP A 233 19.74 -3.53 -4.11
C ASP A 233 19.26 -4.50 -5.21
N ILE A 234 18.31 -5.39 -4.90
CA ILE A 234 17.68 -6.27 -5.89
C ILE A 234 17.02 -5.45 -7.01
N PHE A 235 16.29 -4.38 -6.68
CA PHE A 235 15.63 -3.55 -7.69
C PHE A 235 16.65 -2.79 -8.54
N SER A 236 17.69 -2.23 -7.94
CA SER A 236 18.74 -1.52 -8.66
C SER A 236 19.50 -2.44 -9.62
N ASP A 237 19.80 -3.66 -9.20
CA ASP A 237 20.57 -4.63 -9.98
C ASP A 237 19.72 -5.39 -11.01
N SER A 238 18.39 -5.27 -10.95
CA SER A 238 17.50 -6.01 -11.83
C SER A 238 17.52 -5.50 -13.26
N TYR A 239 17.38 -6.45 -14.19
CA TYR A 239 17.09 -6.18 -15.59
C TYR A 239 15.59 -5.96 -15.77
N TYR A 240 15.20 -4.79 -16.25
CA TYR A 240 13.81 -4.44 -16.56
C TYR A 240 13.57 -4.52 -18.05
N TYR A 241 12.44 -5.11 -18.47
CA TYR A 241 12.06 -5.22 -19.87
C TYR A 241 10.53 -5.20 -20.03
N LEU A 242 10.05 -4.82 -21.23
CA LEU A 242 8.61 -4.93 -21.54
C LEU A 242 8.26 -6.39 -21.77
N ALA A 243 7.31 -6.90 -20.97
CA ALA A 243 6.90 -8.32 -20.97
C ALA A 243 5.59 -8.58 -21.74
N ASP A 244 5.05 -7.57 -22.42
CA ASP A 244 3.82 -7.65 -23.21
C ASP A 244 4.04 -8.21 -24.63
N GLY A 245 5.28 -8.47 -25.03
CA GLY A 245 5.64 -8.98 -26.36
C GLY A 245 5.86 -7.89 -27.41
N SER A 246 5.65 -6.63 -27.08
CA SER A 246 5.88 -5.51 -28.01
C SER A 246 7.36 -5.27 -28.35
N TYR A 247 8.23 -5.75 -27.46
CA TYR A 247 9.68 -5.65 -27.60
C TYR A 247 10.35 -6.95 -27.18
N VAL A 248 11.27 -7.45 -28.00
CA VAL A 248 12.11 -8.61 -27.69
C VAL A 248 13.53 -8.15 -27.44
N PRO A 249 14.10 -8.37 -26.23
CA PRO A 249 15.47 -7.97 -25.93
C PRO A 249 16.50 -8.60 -26.88
N GLU A 250 17.51 -7.82 -27.27
CA GLU A 250 18.62 -8.32 -28.05
C GLU A 250 19.65 -9.05 -27.15
N ILE A 251 20.27 -10.08 -27.72
CA ILE A 251 21.31 -10.87 -27.05
C ILE A 251 22.65 -10.62 -27.72
N VAL A 252 23.63 -10.16 -26.95
CA VAL A 252 25.01 -9.97 -27.40
C VAL A 252 25.96 -10.69 -26.43
N ALA A 253 26.87 -11.50 -26.95
CA ALA A 253 27.80 -12.29 -26.14
C ALA A 253 27.13 -13.13 -25.02
N ASP A 254 26.01 -13.75 -25.34
CA ASP A 254 25.19 -14.56 -24.42
C ASP A 254 24.56 -13.80 -23.24
N ASP A 255 24.48 -12.48 -23.29
CA ASP A 255 23.84 -11.66 -22.29
C ASP A 255 22.79 -10.71 -22.91
N LEU A 256 21.86 -10.25 -22.06
CA LEU A 256 20.79 -9.34 -22.45
C LEU A 256 21.33 -7.90 -22.57
N THR A 257 21.03 -7.22 -23.67
CA THR A 257 21.42 -5.81 -23.86
C THR A 257 20.36 -4.87 -23.33
N TYR A 258 20.76 -3.63 -23.05
CA TYR A 258 19.86 -2.56 -22.62
C TYR A 258 19.51 -1.68 -23.82
N GLN A 259 18.21 -1.41 -23.99
CA GLN A 259 17.69 -0.53 -25.03
C GLN A 259 16.58 0.37 -24.46
N LEU A 260 16.94 1.56 -24.04
CA LEU A 260 15.95 2.56 -23.56
C LEU A 260 14.97 2.93 -24.68
N PRO A 261 13.70 3.12 -24.39
CA PRO A 261 13.03 2.99 -23.07
C PRO A 261 12.53 1.57 -22.75
N PHE A 262 12.78 0.56 -23.57
CA PHE A 262 12.19 -0.77 -23.52
C PHE A 262 12.85 -1.70 -22.51
N SER A 263 14.15 -1.54 -22.29
CA SER A 263 14.89 -2.28 -21.26
C SER A 263 15.93 -1.41 -20.57
N PHE A 264 16.12 -1.60 -19.27
CA PHE A 264 17.02 -0.79 -18.45
C PHE A 264 17.39 -1.50 -17.15
N THR A 265 18.30 -0.90 -16.39
CA THR A 265 18.70 -1.26 -15.03
C THR A 265 18.87 0.00 -14.18
N GLY A 266 19.20 -0.13 -12.90
CA GLY A 266 19.47 1.01 -12.03
C GLY A 266 18.23 1.69 -11.46
N HIS A 267 17.11 0.98 -11.34
CA HIS A 267 15.89 1.50 -10.74
C HIS A 267 16.05 1.67 -9.22
N GLN A 268 16.03 2.91 -8.74
CA GLN A 268 16.30 3.23 -7.34
C GLN A 268 15.05 3.37 -6.46
N GLY A 269 13.87 3.42 -7.05
CA GLY A 269 12.60 3.55 -6.34
C GLY A 269 11.94 2.22 -6.03
N GLY A 270 10.77 2.32 -5.45
CA GLY A 270 9.87 1.18 -5.30
C GLY A 270 9.05 0.91 -6.55
N MET A 271 8.48 -0.28 -6.61
CA MET A 271 7.59 -0.70 -7.69
C MET A 271 6.15 -0.81 -7.18
N GLU A 272 5.17 -0.52 -8.03
CA GLU A 272 3.75 -0.61 -7.65
C GLU A 272 3.37 -2.05 -7.26
N GLY A 273 2.70 -2.18 -6.13
CA GLY A 273 2.25 -3.46 -5.59
C GLY A 273 3.29 -4.23 -4.78
N LEU A 274 4.56 -3.80 -4.76
CA LEU A 274 5.63 -4.45 -4.01
C LEU A 274 5.97 -3.65 -2.75
N ARG A 275 6.29 -4.35 -1.65
CA ARG A 275 6.69 -3.73 -0.37
C ARG A 275 5.68 -2.77 0.25
N GLN A 276 4.44 -2.83 -0.13
CA GLN A 276 3.42 -1.85 0.32
C GLN A 276 3.26 -1.80 1.83
N LYS A 277 3.39 -2.93 2.52
CA LYS A 277 3.26 -2.97 3.99
C LYS A 277 4.42 -2.27 4.68
N GLY A 278 5.65 -2.56 4.27
CA GLY A 278 6.84 -1.90 4.81
C GLY A 278 6.80 -0.39 4.58
N TRP A 279 6.47 0.06 3.38
CA TRP A 279 6.37 1.48 3.06
C TRP A 279 5.19 2.19 3.74
N THR A 280 4.08 1.49 3.96
CA THR A 280 2.97 2.03 4.74
C THR A 280 3.36 2.23 6.21
N ILE A 281 4.09 1.28 6.80
CA ILE A 281 4.65 1.44 8.16
C ILE A 281 5.55 2.68 8.21
N PHE A 282 6.48 2.81 7.25
CA PHE A 282 7.35 3.99 7.16
C PHE A 282 6.54 5.29 7.08
N THR A 283 5.56 5.38 6.19
CA THR A 283 4.74 6.60 6.01
C THR A 283 3.96 6.94 7.28
N VAL A 284 3.38 5.95 7.96
CA VAL A 284 2.67 6.15 9.23
C VAL A 284 3.63 6.62 10.32
N CYS A 285 4.84 6.06 10.40
CA CYS A 285 5.86 6.54 11.35
C CYS A 285 6.24 8.00 11.09
N CYS A 286 6.40 8.43 9.83
CA CYS A 286 6.64 9.83 9.49
C CYS A 286 5.50 10.74 9.95
N LEU A 287 4.25 10.34 9.71
CA LEU A 287 3.07 11.09 10.15
C LEU A 287 3.01 11.22 11.66
N GLU A 288 3.28 10.15 12.41
CA GLU A 288 3.34 10.17 13.88
C GLU A 288 4.42 11.13 14.39
N VAL A 289 5.61 11.12 13.79
CA VAL A 289 6.72 12.03 14.16
C VAL A 289 6.33 13.49 13.92
N ILE A 290 5.72 13.80 12.79
CA ILE A 290 5.32 15.17 12.46
C ILE A 290 4.20 15.63 13.41
N LEU A 291 3.15 14.84 13.58
CA LEU A 291 1.97 15.22 14.37
C LEU A 291 2.25 15.28 15.86
N SER A 292 3.22 14.51 16.37
CA SER A 292 3.60 14.52 17.79
C SER A 292 4.16 15.87 18.28
N LYS A 293 4.60 16.74 17.36
CA LYS A 293 5.10 18.08 17.67
C LYS A 293 3.99 19.05 18.07
N TYR A 294 2.73 18.73 17.81
CA TYR A 294 1.60 19.64 17.96
C TYR A 294 0.69 19.28 19.13
N ASP A 295 0.17 20.30 19.80
CA ASP A 295 -0.85 20.13 20.86
C ASP A 295 -2.24 19.88 20.22
N CYS A 296 -2.39 18.73 19.63
CA CYS A 296 -3.62 18.25 19.04
C CYS A 296 -3.88 16.79 19.40
N THR A 297 -5.09 16.32 19.17
CA THR A 297 -5.35 14.88 19.15
C THR A 297 -5.62 14.47 17.73
N TYR A 298 -5.07 13.32 17.32
CA TYR A 298 -5.19 12.87 15.96
C TYR A 298 -5.44 11.36 15.86
N LYS A 299 -5.98 10.96 14.73
CA LYS A 299 -6.09 9.58 14.27
C LYS A 299 -5.58 9.50 12.85
N ILE A 300 -4.82 8.45 12.57
CA ILE A 300 -4.29 8.14 11.26
C ILE A 300 -4.98 6.89 10.74
N MET A 301 -5.35 6.87 9.47
CA MET A 301 -5.70 5.67 8.73
C MET A 301 -4.89 5.62 7.45
N GLY A 302 -4.14 4.53 7.26
CA GLY A 302 -3.19 4.39 6.15
C GLY A 302 -3.27 3.03 5.45
N MET A 303 -3.19 3.09 4.11
CA MET A 303 -3.10 1.92 3.24
C MET A 303 -2.39 2.31 1.94
N GLY A 304 -1.10 1.97 1.84
CA GLY A 304 -0.31 2.37 0.69
C GLY A 304 -0.17 3.90 0.60
N ASP A 305 -0.45 4.44 -0.55
CA ASP A 305 -0.48 5.89 -0.83
C ASP A 305 -1.69 6.61 -0.24
N ASN A 306 -2.72 5.89 0.15
CA ASN A 306 -3.95 6.46 0.70
C ASN A 306 -3.81 6.67 2.21
N GLN A 307 -3.54 7.91 2.62
CA GLN A 307 -3.38 8.32 4.01
C GLN A 307 -4.44 9.37 4.37
N VAL A 308 -5.16 9.14 5.44
CA VAL A 308 -6.15 10.09 5.97
C VAL A 308 -5.88 10.35 7.43
N LEU A 309 -5.90 11.63 7.79
CA LEU A 309 -5.73 12.08 9.16
C LEU A 309 -7.03 12.71 9.65
N GLN A 310 -7.39 12.44 10.88
CA GLN A 310 -8.35 13.26 11.60
C GLN A 310 -7.62 14.01 12.71
N ILE A 311 -7.67 15.33 12.68
CA ILE A 311 -7.02 16.19 13.66
C ILE A 311 -8.09 16.94 14.44
N THR A 312 -7.99 16.90 15.77
CA THR A 312 -8.86 17.67 16.66
C THR A 312 -8.02 18.74 17.36
N LEU A 313 -8.37 20.00 17.12
CA LEU A 313 -7.79 21.16 17.75
C LEU A 313 -8.74 21.75 18.78
N PHE A 314 -8.16 22.38 19.79
CA PHE A 314 -8.88 22.91 20.94
C PHE A 314 -8.59 24.39 21.12
N THR A 315 -9.60 25.15 21.57
CA THR A 315 -9.46 26.56 21.97
C THR A 315 -10.19 26.86 23.28
N LYS A 316 -9.61 27.76 24.08
CA LYS A 316 -10.26 28.32 25.28
C LYS A 316 -11.15 29.52 24.97
N LYS A 317 -11.07 30.06 23.75
CA LYS A 317 -11.85 31.23 23.30
C LYS A 317 -13.25 30.77 22.88
N ILE A 318 -14.16 30.69 23.85
CA ILE A 318 -15.50 30.12 23.72
C ILE A 318 -16.54 31.21 23.89
N GLY A 319 -17.59 31.18 23.04
CA GLY A 319 -18.78 32.01 23.19
C GLY A 319 -19.74 31.49 24.27
N LEU A 320 -20.76 32.26 24.53
CA LEU A 320 -21.83 31.89 25.47
C LEU A 320 -22.60 30.62 25.03
N ASP A 321 -22.59 30.33 23.75
CA ASP A 321 -23.19 29.15 23.12
C ASP A 321 -22.32 27.87 23.22
N GLY A 322 -21.13 27.98 23.84
CA GLY A 322 -20.19 26.87 23.96
C GLY A 322 -19.37 26.57 22.68
N HIS A 323 -19.53 27.36 21.63
CA HIS A 323 -18.76 27.24 20.38
C HIS A 323 -17.53 28.16 20.38
N PRO A 324 -16.51 27.88 19.53
CA PRO A 324 -15.37 28.79 19.39
C PRO A 324 -15.82 30.19 18.94
N THR A 325 -15.28 31.21 19.54
CA THR A 325 -15.45 32.61 19.04
C THR A 325 -14.72 32.81 17.71
N ALA A 326 -14.96 33.89 17.02
CA ALA A 326 -14.22 34.25 15.79
C ALA A 326 -12.70 34.21 15.99
N ASN A 327 -12.20 34.76 17.11
CA ASN A 327 -10.78 34.67 17.44
C ASN A 327 -10.32 33.26 17.78
N GLY A 328 -11.19 32.41 18.33
CA GLY A 328 -10.91 31.01 18.58
C GLY A 328 -10.83 30.17 17.28
N LEU A 329 -11.67 30.48 16.31
CA LEU A 329 -11.61 29.89 14.99
C LEU A 329 -10.34 30.29 14.22
N GLU A 330 -9.90 31.53 14.36
CA GLU A 330 -8.66 32.00 13.73
C GLU A 330 -7.41 31.33 14.32
N ASP A 331 -7.37 31.11 15.64
CA ASP A 331 -6.30 30.35 16.31
C ASP A 331 -6.26 28.90 15.77
N ILE A 332 -7.42 28.25 15.63
CA ILE A 332 -7.54 26.91 15.06
C ILE A 332 -7.05 26.90 13.61
N ARG A 333 -7.48 27.86 12.78
CA ARG A 333 -7.06 27.98 11.38
C ARG A 333 -5.54 28.17 11.26
N SER A 334 -4.96 29.04 12.09
CA SER A 334 -3.51 29.26 12.14
C SER A 334 -2.75 27.97 12.49
N SER A 335 -3.25 27.21 13.46
CA SER A 335 -2.67 25.93 13.86
C SER A 335 -2.79 24.89 12.76
N LEU A 336 -3.93 24.83 12.07
CA LEU A 336 -4.12 23.94 10.92
C LEU A 336 -3.15 24.24 9.78
N ASN A 337 -2.99 25.52 9.43
CA ASN A 337 -2.05 25.95 8.39
C ASN A 337 -0.61 25.58 8.74
N LYS A 338 -0.22 25.70 10.02
CA LYS A 338 1.09 25.25 10.48
C LYS A 338 1.27 23.75 10.29
N ILE A 339 0.31 22.93 10.72
CA ILE A 339 0.35 21.49 10.58
C ILE A 339 0.41 21.10 9.10
N PHE A 340 -0.42 21.70 8.26
CA PHE A 340 -0.45 21.44 6.84
C PHE A 340 0.89 21.76 6.16
N ASN A 341 1.45 22.93 6.43
CA ASN A 341 2.72 23.35 5.86
C ASN A 341 3.88 22.46 6.35
N ASP A 342 3.88 22.05 7.62
CA ASP A 342 4.90 21.14 8.16
C ASP A 342 4.78 19.73 7.53
N LEU A 343 3.58 19.24 7.31
CA LEU A 343 3.35 17.99 6.58
C LEU A 343 3.91 18.09 5.15
N VAL A 344 3.55 19.12 4.40
CA VAL A 344 4.01 19.32 3.02
C VAL A 344 5.54 19.45 2.97
N ASN A 345 6.11 20.28 3.82
CA ASN A 345 7.54 20.54 3.84
C ASN A 345 8.34 19.30 4.28
N SER A 346 7.94 18.66 5.39
CA SER A 346 8.65 17.48 5.91
C SER A 346 8.63 16.31 4.91
N PHE A 347 7.51 16.07 4.23
CA PHE A 347 7.45 15.04 3.20
C PHE A 347 8.22 15.42 1.94
N THR A 348 8.22 16.69 1.55
CA THR A 348 9.03 17.16 0.41
C THR A 348 10.52 17.06 0.71
N GLU A 349 10.96 17.49 1.89
CA GLU A 349 12.35 17.39 2.32
C GLU A 349 12.85 15.94 2.44
N SER A 350 11.97 15.03 2.85
CA SER A 350 12.28 13.60 2.89
C SER A 350 12.24 12.90 1.53
N GLY A 351 11.89 13.61 0.45
CA GLY A 351 11.83 13.04 -0.90
C GLY A 351 10.53 12.29 -1.23
N LEU A 352 9.49 12.42 -0.42
CA LEU A 352 8.17 11.83 -0.63
C LEU A 352 7.09 12.93 -0.76
N PRO A 353 7.09 13.73 -1.84
CA PRO A 353 6.26 14.92 -1.94
C PRO A 353 4.76 14.58 -1.98
N LEU A 354 3.98 15.43 -1.30
CA LEU A 354 2.52 15.45 -1.44
C LEU A 354 2.13 16.23 -2.68
N LYS A 355 1.02 15.83 -3.32
CA LYS A 355 0.37 16.61 -4.39
C LYS A 355 -0.49 17.72 -3.79
N PRO A 356 -0.09 18.99 -3.86
CA PRO A 356 -0.83 20.07 -3.21
C PRO A 356 -2.28 20.22 -3.69
N LEU A 357 -2.54 19.97 -4.99
CA LEU A 357 -3.86 20.08 -5.58
C LEU A 357 -4.82 18.94 -5.24
N GLU A 358 -4.28 17.79 -4.82
CA GLU A 358 -5.05 16.59 -4.49
C GLU A 358 -5.06 16.33 -2.98
N THR A 359 -4.26 17.11 -2.21
CA THR A 359 -4.25 17.08 -0.75
C THR A 359 -5.18 18.17 -0.22
N TRP A 360 -6.18 17.80 0.57
CA TRP A 360 -7.23 18.71 1.01
C TRP A 360 -7.65 18.47 2.46
N MET A 361 -8.32 19.47 3.04
CA MET A 361 -8.87 19.46 4.39
C MET A 361 -10.38 19.70 4.36
N SER A 362 -11.12 19.02 5.23
CA SER A 362 -12.56 19.22 5.39
C SER A 362 -13.04 18.92 6.80
N GLU A 363 -14.00 19.70 7.31
CA GLU A 363 -14.74 19.37 8.53
C GLU A 363 -15.88 18.37 8.25
N ASP A 364 -16.42 18.34 7.05
CA ASP A 364 -17.62 17.61 6.68
C ASP A 364 -17.36 16.33 5.89
N LEU A 365 -16.36 16.35 5.01
CA LEU A 365 -16.04 15.24 4.13
C LEU A 365 -14.87 14.43 4.66
N TYR A 366 -15.06 13.12 4.71
CA TYR A 366 -14.05 12.13 4.98
C TYR A 366 -14.03 11.13 3.83
N LEU A 367 -12.86 10.88 3.25
CA LEU A 367 -12.70 9.95 2.12
C LEU A 367 -11.57 8.97 2.42
N TYR A 368 -11.89 7.70 2.57
CA TYR A 368 -10.89 6.64 2.75
C TYR A 368 -11.21 5.41 1.91
N GLY A 369 -10.21 4.85 1.24
CA GLY A 369 -10.40 3.65 0.41
C GLY A 369 -11.47 3.82 -0.69
N LYS A 370 -11.66 5.05 -1.19
CA LYS A 370 -12.72 5.44 -2.14
C LYS A 370 -14.14 5.38 -1.57
N VAL A 371 -14.27 5.34 -0.25
CA VAL A 371 -15.57 5.42 0.43
C VAL A 371 -15.71 6.81 1.05
N PRO A 372 -16.55 7.69 0.48
CA PRO A 372 -16.80 9.01 1.04
C PRO A 372 -17.86 8.96 2.14
N LEU A 373 -17.59 9.68 3.22
CA LEU A 373 -18.54 9.95 4.30
C LEU A 373 -18.79 11.45 4.39
N TRP A 374 -20.02 11.87 4.24
CA TRP A 374 -20.42 13.26 4.42
C TRP A 374 -21.09 13.41 5.78
N LYS A 375 -20.50 14.18 6.70
CA LYS A 375 -21.00 14.33 8.08
C LYS A 375 -21.29 13.00 8.77
N GLY A 376 -20.46 11.99 8.49
CA GLY A 376 -20.58 10.65 9.03
C GLY A 376 -21.61 9.75 8.32
N VAL A 377 -22.23 10.21 7.24
CA VAL A 377 -23.15 9.41 6.41
C VAL A 377 -22.43 8.94 5.14
N PRO A 378 -22.43 7.63 4.84
CA PRO A 378 -21.83 7.13 3.62
C PRO A 378 -22.52 7.72 2.38
N LEU A 379 -21.72 8.22 1.44
CA LEU A 379 -22.19 8.58 0.10
C LEU A 379 -22.02 7.37 -0.83
N THR A 380 -22.90 7.29 -1.81
CA THR A 380 -22.88 6.20 -2.78
C THR A 380 -21.83 6.42 -3.87
N MET A 381 -21.14 5.34 -4.25
CA MET A 381 -20.14 5.33 -5.31
C MET A 381 -20.51 4.37 -6.45
N ASP A 382 -21.80 4.12 -6.60
CA ASP A 382 -22.39 3.18 -7.55
C ASP A 382 -22.14 3.58 -9.01
N ILE A 383 -22.28 4.86 -9.36
CA ILE A 383 -22.06 5.38 -10.73
C ILE A 383 -20.71 4.93 -11.29
N LYS A 384 -19.63 5.09 -10.52
CA LYS A 384 -18.28 4.69 -10.97
C LYS A 384 -18.16 3.20 -11.24
N LYS A 385 -18.89 2.38 -10.49
CA LYS A 385 -18.92 0.92 -10.70
C LYS A 385 -19.84 0.54 -11.83
N LEU A 386 -20.97 1.22 -11.97
CA LEU A 386 -21.89 1.05 -13.09
C LEU A 386 -21.23 1.37 -14.43
N MET A 387 -20.44 2.44 -14.50
CA MET A 387 -19.66 2.80 -15.69
C MET A 387 -18.64 1.75 -16.12
N ARG A 388 -18.33 0.77 -15.28
CA ARG A 388 -17.46 -0.37 -15.60
C ARG A 388 -18.22 -1.62 -16.04
N THR A 389 -19.55 -1.56 -16.07
CA THR A 389 -20.42 -2.67 -16.49
C THR A 389 -20.47 -2.72 -18.01
N PHE A 390 -19.31 -2.91 -18.67
CA PHE A 390 -19.17 -3.11 -20.10
C PHE A 390 -18.67 -4.50 -20.40
N PRO A 391 -18.97 -5.07 -21.61
CA PRO A 391 -18.59 -6.42 -21.98
C PRO A 391 -17.11 -6.55 -22.36
N MET A 392 -16.20 -5.82 -21.71
CA MET A 392 -14.76 -5.89 -21.97
C MET A 392 -14.09 -6.81 -20.96
N SER A 393 -13.58 -7.94 -21.43
CA SER A 393 -12.75 -8.85 -20.63
C SER A 393 -11.26 -8.58 -20.82
N ASN A 394 -10.42 -9.14 -19.94
CA ASN A 394 -8.95 -9.05 -20.01
C ASN A 394 -8.35 -10.21 -20.84
N GLU A 395 -9.17 -11.00 -21.48
CA GLU A 395 -8.72 -12.12 -22.29
C GLU A 395 -8.31 -11.62 -23.68
N ASP A 396 -7.28 -12.23 -24.25
CA ASP A 396 -6.81 -11.93 -25.61
C ASP A 396 -7.89 -12.18 -26.67
N ILE A 397 -8.74 -13.18 -26.40
CA ILE A 397 -9.92 -13.47 -27.21
C ILE A 397 -11.15 -13.29 -26.32
N MET A 398 -11.99 -12.33 -26.69
CA MET A 398 -13.23 -12.08 -25.98
C MET A 398 -14.27 -13.14 -26.38
N THR A 399 -14.72 -13.94 -25.42
CA THR A 399 -15.83 -14.87 -25.57
C THR A 399 -17.10 -14.28 -24.94
N LEU A 400 -18.26 -14.74 -25.39
CA LEU A 400 -19.55 -14.35 -24.80
C LEU A 400 -19.58 -14.60 -23.28
N GLU A 401 -19.06 -15.75 -22.85
CA GLU A 401 -19.00 -16.12 -21.43
C GLU A 401 -18.16 -15.13 -20.61
N ASN A 402 -16.98 -14.76 -21.11
CA ASN A 402 -16.09 -13.80 -20.43
C ASN A 402 -16.69 -12.39 -20.39
N ALA A 403 -17.36 -11.99 -21.47
CA ALA A 403 -18.05 -10.69 -21.54
C ALA A 403 -19.23 -10.63 -20.55
N LEU A 404 -20.09 -11.66 -20.52
CA LEU A 404 -21.22 -11.76 -19.57
C LEU A 404 -20.71 -11.87 -18.12
N GLY A 405 -19.65 -12.63 -17.87
CA GLY A 405 -19.01 -12.71 -16.55
C GLY A 405 -18.50 -11.35 -16.06
N THR A 406 -17.94 -10.55 -16.96
CA THR A 406 -17.48 -9.18 -16.64
C THR A 406 -18.65 -8.25 -16.33
N ILE A 407 -19.73 -8.28 -17.11
CA ILE A 407 -20.94 -7.49 -16.83
C ILE A 407 -21.51 -7.89 -15.47
N SER A 408 -21.70 -9.17 -15.21
CA SER A 408 -22.28 -9.67 -13.95
C SER A 408 -21.45 -9.30 -12.73
N SER A 409 -20.12 -9.47 -12.78
CA SER A 409 -19.25 -9.16 -11.64
C SER A 409 -19.20 -7.66 -11.31
N ASN A 410 -19.16 -6.79 -12.33
CA ASN A 410 -19.19 -5.34 -12.13
C ASN A 410 -20.56 -4.84 -11.66
N SER A 411 -21.64 -5.43 -12.17
CA SER A 411 -23.01 -5.14 -11.70
C SER A 411 -23.20 -5.53 -10.23
N LEU A 412 -22.74 -6.74 -9.84
CA LEU A 412 -22.77 -7.16 -8.43
C LEU A 412 -21.97 -6.22 -7.54
N ALA A 413 -20.77 -5.80 -7.97
CA ALA A 413 -19.98 -4.83 -7.24
C ALA A 413 -20.68 -3.46 -7.11
N ALA A 414 -21.49 -3.05 -8.10
CA ALA A 414 -22.28 -1.83 -8.05
C ALA A 414 -23.44 -1.97 -7.04
N THR A 415 -24.14 -3.10 -6.99
CA THR A 415 -25.23 -3.34 -6.03
C THR A 415 -24.73 -3.28 -4.58
N GLN A 416 -23.51 -3.77 -4.29
CA GLN A 416 -22.92 -3.72 -2.96
C GLN A 416 -22.62 -2.30 -2.45
N SER A 417 -22.54 -1.32 -3.34
CA SER A 417 -22.21 0.07 -3.02
C SER A 417 -23.34 1.05 -3.29
N SER A 418 -24.48 0.57 -3.74
CA SER A 418 -25.66 1.39 -4.08
C SER A 418 -26.77 1.20 -3.03
N PRO A 419 -27.47 2.27 -2.64
CA PRO A 419 -28.68 2.16 -1.84
C PRO A 419 -29.87 1.63 -2.67
N CYS A 420 -29.75 1.65 -4.00
CA CYS A 420 -30.79 1.22 -4.94
C CYS A 420 -30.24 0.18 -5.93
N ILE A 421 -30.66 -1.06 -5.75
CA ILE A 421 -30.24 -2.19 -6.61
C ILE A 421 -30.78 -2.09 -8.03
N TRP A 422 -31.89 -1.37 -8.24
CA TRP A 422 -32.57 -1.29 -9.51
C TRP A 422 -31.71 -0.65 -10.61
N THR A 423 -30.91 0.36 -10.27
CA THR A 423 -30.00 1.01 -11.23
C THR A 423 -28.99 0.01 -11.79
N ALA A 424 -28.36 -0.79 -10.92
CA ALA A 424 -27.42 -1.82 -11.34
C ALA A 424 -28.10 -2.92 -12.16
N TYR A 425 -29.32 -3.31 -11.78
CA TYR A 425 -30.11 -4.30 -12.53
C TYR A 425 -30.42 -3.83 -13.95
N VAL A 426 -30.92 -2.59 -14.10
CA VAL A 426 -31.27 -2.03 -15.41
C VAL A 426 -30.04 -1.93 -16.32
N VAL A 427 -28.92 -1.37 -15.80
CA VAL A 427 -27.69 -1.24 -16.57
C VAL A 427 -27.15 -2.63 -16.97
N SER A 428 -27.17 -3.59 -16.05
CA SER A 428 -26.75 -4.96 -16.31
C SER A 428 -27.59 -5.61 -17.41
N SER A 429 -28.91 -5.45 -17.36
CA SER A 429 -29.83 -6.01 -18.33
C SER A 429 -29.61 -5.41 -19.74
N ILE A 430 -29.45 -4.09 -19.82
CA ILE A 430 -29.14 -3.41 -21.09
C ILE A 430 -27.80 -3.92 -21.67
N MET A 431 -26.74 -3.94 -20.85
CA MET A 431 -25.42 -4.35 -21.32
C MET A 431 -25.37 -5.83 -21.70
N THR A 432 -26.11 -6.68 -20.97
CA THR A 432 -26.24 -8.12 -21.32
C THR A 432 -26.95 -8.27 -22.67
N SER A 433 -28.04 -7.54 -22.88
CA SER A 433 -28.77 -7.60 -24.16
C SER A 433 -27.90 -7.14 -25.34
N LEU A 434 -27.21 -6.02 -25.18
CA LEU A 434 -26.29 -5.52 -26.21
C LEU A 434 -25.15 -6.49 -26.48
N CYS A 435 -24.57 -7.04 -25.43
CA CYS A 435 -23.47 -8.02 -25.55
C CYS A 435 -23.92 -9.26 -26.31
N VAL A 436 -25.10 -9.80 -26.03
CA VAL A 436 -25.61 -10.98 -26.75
C VAL A 436 -25.84 -10.65 -28.24
N GLN A 437 -26.39 -9.48 -28.55
CA GLN A 437 -26.57 -9.04 -29.93
C GLN A 437 -25.26 -8.87 -30.69
N ASP A 438 -24.19 -8.43 -30.02
CA ASP A 438 -22.88 -8.28 -30.66
C ASP A 438 -22.18 -9.63 -30.98
N PHE A 439 -22.63 -10.71 -30.35
CA PHE A 439 -22.11 -12.07 -30.56
C PHE A 439 -23.01 -12.94 -31.44
N GLU A 440 -24.21 -12.51 -31.80
CA GLU A 440 -25.09 -13.16 -32.79
C GLU A 440 -24.70 -12.73 -34.21
#